data_50f8954290c77a957923157fd0bba4e7
#
_entry.id   50f8954290c77a957923157fd0bba4e7
#
_cell.length_a   1.000
_cell.length_b   1.000
_cell.length_c   1.000
_cell.angle_alpha   90.00
_cell.angle_beta   90.00
_cell.angle_gamma   90.00
#
_symmetry.space_group_name_H-M   'P 1'
#
loop_
_entity.id
_entity.type
_entity.pdbx_description
1 polymer ?
#
loop_
_entity_poly.entity_id
_entity_poly.type
_entity_poly.pdbx_seq_one_letter_code
_entity_poly.pdbx_strand_id
1 'polypeptide(L)'
;SKNKKIDWIIVMFHKPMYSPLSKQLEEYFVRDKYQPIFDKYGVDLVISGHNHIYSRTLPLSFNKIDISQPIVDKNSINGNNSSILTNPNGTTFLVVGTGGDELYRITEKPYYVANQYNEGFGFLDLKIDGKRIDGKFYDISLNCQMAVTEKKEKEKKRIFDDFILNQFISGKRKISLNI
;
A
#
# COMPACT_ATOMS: atom_id res chain seq x y z
N SER A 1 -1.55 11.41 -15.74
CA SER A 1 -1.70 12.85 -15.90
C SER A 1 -0.80 13.35 -17.04
N LYS A 2 -1.31 14.22 -17.91
CA LYS A 2 -0.51 14.90 -18.95
C LYS A 2 0.30 16.08 -18.39
N ASN A 3 0.13 16.38 -17.12
CA ASN A 3 0.83 17.49 -16.47
C ASN A 3 2.22 17.04 -16.02
N LYS A 4 3.25 17.53 -16.69
CA LYS A 4 4.67 17.22 -16.39
C LYS A 4 5.15 17.70 -15.02
N LYS A 5 4.33 18.44 -14.27
CA LYS A 5 4.65 18.95 -12.93
C LYS A 5 4.14 18.05 -11.80
N ILE A 6 3.43 16.96 -12.12
CA ILE A 6 2.93 16.01 -11.12
C ILE A 6 3.93 14.86 -11.03
N ASP A 7 4.56 14.71 -9.87
CA ASP A 7 5.47 13.60 -9.58
C ASP A 7 4.70 12.36 -9.10
N TRP A 8 3.64 12.53 -8.30
CA TRP A 8 2.89 11.44 -7.70
C TRP A 8 1.37 11.60 -7.85
N ILE A 9 0.68 10.49 -8.10
CA ILE A 9 -0.78 10.41 -8.03
C ILE A 9 -1.12 9.44 -6.89
N ILE A 10 -1.72 10.00 -5.83
CA ILE A 10 -2.15 9.25 -4.65
C ILE A 10 -3.67 9.28 -4.61
N VAL A 11 -4.29 8.12 -4.47
CA VAL A 11 -5.75 7.98 -4.40
C VAL A 11 -6.14 7.41 -3.04
N MET A 12 -7.20 7.94 -2.45
CA MET A 12 -7.72 7.47 -1.16
C MET A 12 -9.22 7.16 -1.29
N PHE A 13 -9.63 5.99 -0.79
CA PHE A 13 -11.04 5.60 -0.66
C PHE A 13 -11.19 4.47 0.35
N HIS A 14 -12.44 4.20 0.79
CA HIS A 14 -12.66 3.34 1.96
C HIS A 14 -12.40 1.86 1.69
N LYS A 15 -13.05 1.25 0.69
CA LYS A 15 -12.96 -0.20 0.44
C LYS A 15 -11.70 -0.57 -0.35
N PRO A 16 -10.84 -1.48 0.13
CA PRO A 16 -9.61 -1.83 -0.56
C PRO A 16 -9.87 -2.62 -1.85
N MET A 17 -8.95 -2.53 -2.80
CA MET A 17 -8.94 -3.36 -4.02
C MET A 17 -8.20 -4.68 -3.80
N TYR A 18 -7.24 -4.68 -2.89
CA TYR A 18 -6.40 -5.82 -2.55
C TYR A 18 -6.26 -5.92 -1.05
N SER A 19 -6.49 -7.12 -0.52
CA SER A 19 -6.36 -7.42 0.89
C SER A 19 -5.87 -8.85 1.09
N PRO A 20 -5.13 -9.14 2.15
CA PRO A 20 -4.78 -10.51 2.54
C PRO A 20 -5.95 -11.26 3.20
N LEU A 21 -7.09 -10.61 3.41
CA LEU A 21 -8.28 -11.28 3.91
C LEU A 21 -8.95 -12.06 2.78
N SER A 22 -9.18 -13.34 2.99
CA SER A 22 -9.80 -14.19 1.99
C SER A 22 -11.26 -13.79 1.74
N LYS A 23 -11.62 -13.65 0.46
CA LYS A 23 -13.01 -13.64 -0.07
C LYS A 23 -13.88 -12.45 0.34
N GLN A 24 -13.47 -11.23 0.05
CA GLN A 24 -14.41 -10.12 0.02
C GLN A 24 -14.81 -9.80 -1.43
N LEU A 25 -15.95 -10.34 -1.86
CA LEU A 25 -16.49 -10.14 -3.22
C LEU A 25 -16.61 -8.66 -3.61
N GLU A 26 -16.86 -7.78 -2.63
CA GLU A 26 -16.96 -6.35 -2.84
C GLU A 26 -15.63 -5.70 -3.25
N GLU A 27 -14.51 -6.24 -2.80
CA GLU A 27 -13.16 -5.77 -3.17
C GLU A 27 -12.90 -6.04 -4.65
N TYR A 28 -13.32 -7.20 -5.17
CA TYR A 28 -13.16 -7.54 -6.57
C TYR A 28 -13.90 -6.59 -7.49
N PHE A 29 -15.13 -6.19 -7.13
CA PHE A 29 -15.89 -5.22 -7.90
C PHE A 29 -15.20 -3.86 -7.98
N VAL A 30 -14.65 -3.36 -6.86
CA VAL A 30 -13.90 -2.10 -6.83
C VAL A 30 -12.63 -2.22 -7.67
N ARG A 31 -11.88 -3.32 -7.53
CA ARG A 31 -10.67 -3.61 -8.29
C ARG A 31 -10.94 -3.64 -9.80
N ASP A 32 -11.88 -4.47 -10.23
CA ASP A 32 -12.12 -4.74 -11.65
C ASP A 32 -12.61 -3.50 -12.39
N LYS A 33 -13.33 -2.62 -11.67
CA LYS A 33 -13.84 -1.37 -12.23
C LYS A 33 -12.79 -0.25 -12.29
N TYR A 34 -11.98 -0.10 -11.26
CA TYR A 34 -11.13 1.10 -11.10
C TYR A 34 -9.66 0.87 -11.39
N GLN A 35 -9.10 -0.32 -11.17
CA GLN A 35 -7.68 -0.54 -11.42
C GLN A 35 -7.28 -0.34 -12.89
N PRO A 36 -8.05 -0.74 -13.91
CA PRO A 36 -7.72 -0.40 -15.30
C PRO A 36 -7.60 1.12 -15.54
N ILE A 37 -8.37 1.91 -14.80
CA ILE A 37 -8.31 3.37 -14.85
C ILE A 37 -7.02 3.85 -14.16
N PHE A 38 -6.68 3.27 -13.01
CA PHE A 38 -5.46 3.61 -12.29
C PHE A 38 -4.21 3.30 -13.10
N ASP A 39 -4.17 2.13 -13.74
CA ASP A 39 -3.06 1.76 -14.64
C ASP A 39 -2.96 2.74 -15.82
N LYS A 40 -4.09 3.09 -16.44
CA LYS A 40 -4.14 4.04 -17.54
C LYS A 40 -3.58 5.41 -17.18
N TYR A 41 -3.87 5.91 -15.98
CA TYR A 41 -3.44 7.23 -15.53
C TYR A 41 -2.17 7.22 -14.69
N GLY A 42 -1.59 6.06 -14.44
CA GLY A 42 -0.36 5.89 -13.69
C GLY A 42 -0.51 6.31 -12.23
N VAL A 43 -1.54 5.82 -11.54
CA VAL A 43 -1.67 5.99 -10.09
C VAL A 43 -0.51 5.25 -9.41
N ASP A 44 0.19 5.94 -8.51
CA ASP A 44 1.36 5.41 -7.83
C ASP A 44 1.02 4.69 -6.53
N LEU A 45 0.11 5.28 -5.76
CA LEU A 45 -0.24 4.82 -4.43
C LEU A 45 -1.75 4.89 -4.20
N VAL A 46 -2.31 3.83 -3.65
CA VAL A 46 -3.71 3.78 -3.19
C VAL A 46 -3.73 3.48 -1.71
N ILE A 47 -4.48 4.26 -0.93
CA ILE A 47 -4.64 4.08 0.50
C ILE A 47 -6.11 3.82 0.79
N SER A 48 -6.38 2.74 1.51
CA SER A 48 -7.73 2.31 1.88
C SER A 48 -7.80 1.95 3.36
N GLY A 49 -9.01 1.92 3.91
CA GLY A 49 -9.33 1.44 5.24
C GLY A 49 -10.18 0.17 5.17
N HIS A 50 -11.34 0.17 5.81
CA HIS A 50 -12.38 -0.86 5.82
C HIS A 50 -11.95 -2.20 6.45
N ASN A 51 -10.89 -2.79 5.99
CA ASN A 51 -10.32 -4.01 6.58
C ASN A 51 -9.44 -3.62 7.75
N HIS A 52 -9.77 -4.09 8.95
CA HIS A 52 -9.11 -3.74 10.19
C HIS A 52 -7.76 -4.44 10.34
N ILE A 53 -6.87 -4.16 9.40
CA ILE A 53 -5.50 -4.65 9.30
C ILE A 53 -4.59 -3.56 8.74
N TYR A 54 -3.29 -3.79 8.76
CA TYR A 54 -2.35 -3.14 7.87
C TYR A 54 -1.89 -4.11 6.79
N SER A 55 -1.84 -3.68 5.55
CA SER A 55 -1.13 -4.39 4.49
C SER A 55 -0.58 -3.46 3.43
N ARG A 56 0.54 -3.84 2.83
CA ARG A 56 1.15 -3.18 1.68
C ARG A 56 1.43 -4.20 0.59
N THR A 57 1.01 -3.90 -0.62
CA THR A 57 1.35 -4.72 -1.79
C THR A 57 2.68 -4.32 -2.40
N LEU A 58 3.23 -5.20 -3.23
CA LEU A 58 4.17 -4.83 -4.28
C LEU A 58 3.45 -3.96 -5.33
N PRO A 59 4.15 -3.31 -6.26
CA PRO A 59 3.48 -2.59 -7.34
C PRO A 59 2.73 -3.56 -8.25
N LEU A 60 1.43 -3.28 -8.46
CA LEU A 60 0.51 -4.15 -9.17
C LEU A 60 -0.06 -3.47 -10.40
N SER A 61 -0.25 -4.25 -11.47
CA SER A 61 -1.06 -3.89 -12.63
C SER A 61 -2.21 -4.87 -12.80
N PHE A 62 -3.29 -4.41 -13.44
CA PHE A 62 -4.47 -5.22 -13.70
C PHE A 62 -4.18 -6.32 -14.72
N ASN A 63 -4.53 -7.54 -14.38
CA ASN A 63 -4.40 -8.68 -15.28
C ASN A 63 -5.71 -8.93 -16.01
N LYS A 64 -5.79 -8.58 -17.28
CA LYS A 64 -6.98 -8.76 -18.11
C LYS A 64 -7.27 -10.21 -18.45
N ILE A 65 -6.30 -11.09 -18.36
CA ILE A 65 -6.42 -12.51 -18.71
C ILE A 65 -6.95 -13.29 -17.51
N ASP A 66 -6.38 -13.04 -16.35
CA ASP A 66 -6.81 -13.62 -15.07
C ASP A 66 -6.94 -12.52 -14.03
N ILE A 67 -8.14 -12.02 -13.85
CA ILE A 67 -8.45 -10.94 -12.93
C ILE A 67 -8.19 -11.28 -11.46
N SER A 68 -8.09 -12.57 -11.13
CA SER A 68 -7.76 -13.04 -9.77
C SER A 68 -6.26 -12.93 -9.45
N GLN A 69 -5.43 -12.80 -10.48
CA GLN A 69 -3.96 -12.84 -10.38
C GLN A 69 -3.36 -11.52 -10.88
N PRO A 70 -3.17 -10.50 -10.01
CA PRO A 70 -2.55 -9.25 -10.43
C PRO A 70 -1.13 -9.46 -10.93
N ILE A 71 -0.71 -8.62 -11.87
CA ILE A 71 0.66 -8.62 -12.38
C ILE A 71 1.54 -7.81 -11.43
N VAL A 72 2.55 -8.48 -10.86
CA VAL A 72 3.51 -7.84 -9.96
C VAL A 72 4.70 -7.30 -10.75
N ASP A 73 5.01 -6.02 -10.57
CA ASP A 73 6.26 -5.44 -11.08
C ASP A 73 7.45 -5.80 -10.18
N LYS A 74 8.12 -6.88 -10.51
CA LYS A 74 9.34 -7.33 -9.82
C LYS A 74 10.58 -6.52 -10.18
N ASN A 75 10.57 -5.82 -11.32
CA ASN A 75 11.73 -5.09 -11.82
C ASN A 75 12.00 -3.80 -11.02
N SER A 76 10.99 -3.28 -10.34
CA SER A 76 11.14 -2.11 -9.47
C SER A 76 11.75 -2.43 -8.12
N ILE A 77 11.81 -3.72 -7.73
CA ILE A 77 12.32 -4.16 -6.43
C ILE A 77 13.85 -4.09 -6.44
N ASN A 78 14.44 -3.41 -5.47
CA ASN A 78 15.89 -3.30 -5.36
C ASN A 78 16.49 -4.57 -4.72
N GLY A 79 16.97 -5.48 -5.57
CA GLY A 79 17.47 -6.79 -5.14
C GLY A 79 16.38 -7.62 -4.47
N ASN A 80 16.64 -8.12 -3.26
CA ASN A 80 15.68 -8.87 -2.45
C ASN A 80 14.88 -8.01 -1.48
N ASN A 81 15.03 -6.68 -1.54
CA ASN A 81 14.40 -5.77 -0.59
C ASN A 81 13.11 -5.16 -1.17
N SER A 82 11.96 -5.76 -0.85
CA SER A 82 10.63 -5.27 -1.24
C SER A 82 10.22 -3.97 -0.56
N SER A 83 11.06 -3.45 0.33
CA SER A 83 10.84 -2.14 0.97
C SER A 83 11.39 -0.97 0.16
N ILE A 84 12.25 -1.20 -0.83
CA ILE A 84 12.78 -0.14 -1.69
C ILE A 84 12.36 -0.40 -3.13
N LEU A 85 11.50 0.47 -3.65
CA LEU A 85 10.97 0.40 -5.00
C LEU A 85 11.51 1.56 -5.84
N THR A 86 12.01 1.24 -7.01
CA THR A 86 12.62 2.22 -7.93
C THR A 86 11.88 2.22 -9.26
N ASN A 87 11.32 3.37 -9.64
CA ASN A 87 10.52 3.56 -10.86
C ASN A 87 9.43 2.50 -11.01
N PRO A 88 8.57 2.28 -10.00
CA PRO A 88 7.58 1.22 -10.05
C PRO A 88 6.64 1.41 -11.24
N ASN A 89 6.43 0.32 -11.99
CA ASN A 89 5.46 0.25 -13.08
C ASN A 89 4.23 -0.50 -12.59
N GLY A 90 3.32 0.21 -11.94
CA GLY A 90 2.12 -0.30 -11.29
C GLY A 90 1.79 0.50 -10.05
N THR A 91 0.68 0.18 -9.44
CA THR A 91 0.16 0.86 -8.25
C THR A 91 0.50 0.07 -7.00
N THR A 92 1.04 0.71 -5.96
CA THR A 92 1.16 0.13 -4.62
C THR A 92 -0.13 0.38 -3.85
N PHE A 93 -0.72 -0.68 -3.28
CA PHE A 93 -1.95 -0.59 -2.50
C PHE A 93 -1.64 -0.77 -1.03
N LEU A 94 -2.20 0.13 -0.22
CA LEU A 94 -2.12 0.11 1.24
C LEU A 94 -3.51 -0.07 1.83
N VAL A 95 -3.62 -0.98 2.79
CA VAL A 95 -4.75 -1.04 3.72
C VAL A 95 -4.26 -0.54 5.07
N VAL A 96 -4.90 0.50 5.60
CA VAL A 96 -4.55 1.13 6.87
C VAL A 96 -5.82 1.23 7.71
N GLY A 97 -6.29 0.08 8.19
CA GLY A 97 -7.54 -0.04 8.93
C GLY A 97 -7.36 -0.29 10.44
N THR A 98 -6.15 -0.12 10.96
CA THR A 98 -5.82 -0.42 12.37
C THR A 98 -6.04 0.76 13.32
N GLY A 99 -7.01 1.63 13.03
CA GLY A 99 -7.19 2.89 13.75
C GLY A 99 -7.98 2.81 15.06
N GLY A 100 -8.49 1.63 15.47
CA GLY A 100 -9.13 1.53 16.79
C GLY A 100 -10.39 0.68 16.89
N ASP A 101 -10.75 -0.10 15.87
CA ASP A 101 -11.80 -1.12 15.95
C ASP A 101 -11.20 -2.52 16.01
N GLU A 102 -12.03 -3.56 16.25
CA GLU A 102 -11.60 -4.95 16.34
C GLU A 102 -10.75 -5.36 15.14
N LEU A 103 -9.55 -5.91 15.40
CA LEU A 103 -8.63 -6.30 14.34
C LEU A 103 -9.04 -7.64 13.71
N TYR A 104 -8.95 -7.71 12.38
CA TYR A 104 -9.31 -8.93 11.65
C TYR A 104 -8.13 -9.90 11.59
N ARG A 105 -8.44 -11.20 11.67
CA ARG A 105 -7.44 -12.25 11.59
C ARG A 105 -6.94 -12.41 10.17
N ILE A 106 -5.63 -12.26 9.95
CA ILE A 106 -4.95 -12.62 8.71
C ILE A 106 -4.58 -14.10 8.78
N THR A 107 -4.98 -14.88 7.77
CA THR A 107 -4.74 -16.33 7.72
C THR A 107 -3.73 -16.73 6.66
N GLU A 108 -3.47 -15.85 5.68
CA GLU A 108 -2.57 -16.12 4.56
C GLU A 108 -1.79 -14.86 4.14
N LYS A 109 -0.72 -15.06 3.38
CA LYS A 109 0.03 -13.98 2.75
C LYS A 109 0.01 -14.18 1.24
N PRO A 110 -0.85 -13.48 0.49
CA PRO A 110 -0.85 -13.53 -0.95
C PRO A 110 0.51 -13.13 -1.55
N TYR A 111 0.89 -13.73 -2.68
CA TYR A 111 2.19 -13.52 -3.32
C TYR A 111 2.49 -12.06 -3.69
N TYR A 112 1.48 -11.25 -3.86
CA TYR A 112 1.58 -9.83 -4.17
C TYR A 112 1.69 -8.93 -2.93
N VAL A 113 1.56 -9.48 -1.72
CA VAL A 113 1.66 -8.73 -0.47
C VAL A 113 3.11 -8.67 -0.01
N ALA A 114 3.65 -7.46 0.07
CA ALA A 114 5.00 -7.22 0.58
C ALA A 114 5.05 -7.31 2.10
N ASN A 115 4.11 -6.63 2.79
CA ASN A 115 4.01 -6.65 4.25
C ASN A 115 2.57 -6.61 4.73
N GLN A 116 2.29 -7.21 5.91
CA GLN A 116 0.96 -7.26 6.53
C GLN A 116 1.06 -7.38 8.04
N TYR A 117 0.08 -6.78 8.76
CA TYR A 117 0.06 -6.73 10.21
C TYR A 117 -1.36 -6.62 10.76
N ASN A 118 -1.65 -7.35 11.83
CA ASN A 118 -2.94 -7.35 12.53
C ASN A 118 -2.83 -7.65 14.03
N GLU A 119 -1.64 -7.44 14.61
CA GLU A 119 -1.41 -7.76 16.04
C GLU A 119 -1.61 -6.55 16.94
N GLY A 120 -1.84 -5.37 16.36
CA GLY A 120 -2.02 -4.15 17.12
C GLY A 120 -2.57 -2.97 16.33
N PHE A 121 -2.86 -1.89 17.03
CA PHE A 121 -3.31 -0.63 16.46
C PHE A 121 -2.13 0.20 15.95
N GLY A 122 -2.37 0.98 14.90
CA GLY A 122 -1.29 1.75 14.32
C GLY A 122 -1.74 2.80 13.34
N PHE A 123 -0.77 3.54 12.82
CA PHE A 123 -0.97 4.55 11.79
C PHE A 123 0.17 4.58 10.79
N LEU A 124 -0.12 5.09 9.61
CA LEU A 124 0.85 5.30 8.55
C LEU A 124 1.29 6.76 8.52
N ASP A 125 2.59 7.00 8.52
CA ASP A 125 3.21 8.28 8.24
C ASP A 125 3.84 8.25 6.84
N LEU A 126 3.49 9.24 6.00
CA LEU A 126 4.02 9.40 4.65
C LEU A 126 4.73 10.73 4.52
N LYS A 127 6.02 10.69 4.25
CA LYS A 127 6.80 11.86 3.87
C LYS A 127 7.02 11.86 2.36
N ILE A 128 6.56 12.92 1.69
CA ILE A 128 6.72 13.11 0.25
C ILE A 128 7.73 14.24 0.03
N ASP A 129 8.80 13.93 -0.67
CA ASP A 129 9.87 14.87 -0.99
C ASP A 129 10.25 14.73 -2.47
N GLY A 130 9.69 15.60 -3.31
CA GLY A 130 9.85 15.54 -4.76
C GLY A 130 9.54 14.15 -5.31
N LYS A 131 10.54 13.47 -5.84
CA LYS A 131 10.42 12.15 -6.47
C LYS A 131 10.58 10.98 -5.51
N ARG A 132 10.44 11.21 -4.22
CA ARG A 132 10.58 10.20 -3.18
C ARG A 132 9.39 10.24 -2.23
N ILE A 133 8.86 9.06 -1.93
CA ILE A 133 7.91 8.83 -0.83
C ILE A 133 8.57 7.89 0.16
N ASP A 134 8.68 8.31 1.41
CA ASP A 134 9.03 7.47 2.56
C ASP A 134 7.75 7.16 3.32
N GLY A 135 7.43 5.89 3.49
CA GLY A 135 6.27 5.43 4.25
C GLY A 135 6.68 4.61 5.45
N LYS A 136 6.13 4.94 6.62
CA LYS A 136 6.38 4.22 7.88
C LYS A 136 5.08 3.88 8.57
N PHE A 137 4.84 2.60 8.79
CA PHE A 137 3.74 2.15 9.62
C PHE A 137 4.22 1.94 11.06
N TYR A 138 3.59 2.65 11.98
CA TYR A 138 3.89 2.61 13.41
C TYR A 138 2.86 1.79 14.16
N ASP A 139 3.30 0.76 14.87
CA ASP A 139 2.53 0.07 15.89
C ASP A 139 2.57 0.85 17.20
N ILE A 140 1.39 1.16 17.75
CA ILE A 140 1.22 1.91 19.00
C ILE A 140 0.61 1.07 20.13
N SER A 141 0.37 -0.23 19.91
CA SER A 141 -0.34 -1.11 20.85
C SER A 141 0.37 -1.27 22.19
N LEU A 142 1.70 -1.24 22.18
CA LEU A 142 2.48 -1.34 23.40
C LEU A 142 2.27 -0.14 24.34
N ASN A 143 1.96 1.03 23.78
CA ASN A 143 1.73 2.24 24.57
C ASN A 143 0.35 2.24 25.26
N CYS A 144 -0.66 1.61 24.66
CA CYS A 144 -1.99 1.51 25.26
C CYS A 144 -2.01 0.60 26.48
N GLN A 145 -1.21 -0.46 26.51
CA GLN A 145 -1.12 -1.37 27.67
C GLN A 145 -0.30 -0.76 28.84
N MET A 146 0.72 0.06 28.52
CA MET A 146 1.56 0.71 29.55
C MET A 146 0.91 1.95 30.16
N ALA A 147 0.01 2.63 29.47
CA ALA A 147 -0.71 3.81 30.00
C ALA A 147 -1.60 3.50 31.21
N VAL A 148 -1.92 2.22 31.45
CA VAL A 148 -2.71 1.77 32.59
C VAL A 148 -1.86 1.51 33.83
N THR A 149 -0.53 1.32 33.70
CA THR A 149 0.30 0.85 34.78
C THR A 149 1.44 1.75 35.23
N GLU A 150 1.98 2.65 34.41
CA GLU A 150 3.08 3.53 34.88
C GLU A 150 3.16 4.89 34.19
N LYS A 151 3.22 5.95 35.04
CA LYS A 151 3.69 7.30 34.67
C LYS A 151 5.19 7.26 34.44
N LYS A 152 5.63 7.56 33.22
CA LYS A 152 7.02 7.80 32.77
C LYS A 152 7.73 6.60 32.14
N GLU A 153 7.42 6.34 30.88
CA GLU A 153 8.47 5.99 29.90
C GLU A 153 8.17 6.64 28.56
N LYS A 154 9.21 7.10 27.85
CA LYS A 154 9.12 7.72 26.54
C LYS A 154 8.37 6.80 25.60
N GLU A 155 7.31 7.31 24.94
CA GLU A 155 6.53 6.61 23.92
C GLU A 155 7.44 5.91 22.91
N LYS A 156 7.62 4.61 23.05
CA LYS A 156 8.33 3.79 22.08
C LYS A 156 7.34 3.37 20.99
N LYS A 157 7.25 4.18 19.94
CA LYS A 157 6.58 3.76 18.71
C LYS A 157 7.46 2.71 18.03
N ARG A 158 6.90 1.55 17.71
CA ARG A 158 7.59 0.51 16.95
C ARG A 158 7.30 0.71 15.46
N ILE A 159 8.33 0.87 14.65
CA ILE A 159 8.19 0.84 13.19
C ILE A 159 8.02 -0.62 12.80
N PHE A 160 6.88 -0.97 12.22
CA PHE A 160 6.59 -2.30 11.73
C PHE A 160 6.92 -2.44 10.23
N ASP A 161 6.58 -1.44 9.42
CA ASP A 161 6.92 -1.42 8.00
C ASP A 161 7.59 -0.07 7.68
N ASP A 162 8.69 -0.13 6.94
CA ASP A 162 9.43 1.03 6.43
C ASP A 162 9.67 0.80 4.93
N PHE A 163 9.14 1.67 4.09
CA PHE A 163 9.25 1.50 2.66
C PHE A 163 9.53 2.82 1.93
N ILE A 164 10.14 2.70 0.76
CA ILE A 164 10.56 3.83 -0.07
C ILE A 164 10.08 3.60 -1.51
N LEU A 165 9.42 4.61 -2.07
CA LEU A 165 9.12 4.71 -3.49
C LEU A 165 9.98 5.80 -4.09
N ASN A 166 10.77 5.47 -5.12
CA ASN A 166 11.62 6.43 -5.83
C ASN A 166 11.24 6.50 -7.30
N GLN A 167 11.22 7.72 -7.86
CA GLN A 167 11.09 7.98 -9.28
C GLN A 167 12.33 8.74 -9.79
N PHE A 168 13.24 8.07 -10.46
CA PHE A 168 14.44 8.71 -11.02
C PHE A 168 14.25 9.21 -12.45
N ILE A 169 13.27 8.66 -13.18
CA ILE A 169 13.02 9.02 -14.57
C ILE A 169 11.98 10.14 -14.60
N SER A 170 12.40 11.34 -15.04
CA SER A 170 11.48 12.43 -15.30
C SER A 170 10.57 12.08 -16.49
N GLY A 171 9.30 11.81 -16.19
CA GLY A 171 8.20 12.01 -17.10
C GLY A 171 8.22 11.24 -18.41
N LYS A 172 8.27 9.90 -18.41
CA LYS A 172 7.72 9.08 -19.51
C LYS A 172 7.31 7.70 -18.98
N ARG A 173 6.19 7.62 -18.29
CA ARG A 173 5.41 6.38 -18.41
C ARG A 173 4.89 6.38 -19.87
N LYS A 174 5.38 5.48 -20.71
CA LYS A 174 4.79 5.22 -22.02
C LYS A 174 3.39 4.68 -21.76
N ILE A 175 2.39 5.52 -21.94
CA ILE A 175 1.02 5.07 -22.09
C ILE A 175 0.97 4.43 -23.46
N SER A 176 1.12 3.12 -23.53
CA SER A 176 0.81 2.36 -24.75
C SER A 176 -0.71 2.35 -24.88
N LEU A 177 -1.23 3.27 -25.66
CA LEU A 177 -2.60 3.19 -26.17
C LEU A 177 -2.59 2.09 -27.25
N ASN A 178 -2.90 0.85 -26.87
CA ASN A 178 -3.40 -0.12 -27.80
C ASN A 178 -4.90 0.20 -27.99
N ILE A 179 -5.21 0.84 -29.11
CA ILE A 179 -6.55 1.03 -29.64
C ILE A 179 -7.03 -0.32 -30.18
#